data_2693aec3d06bea3517e6956d182b12ff
#
_entry.id   2693aec3d06bea3517e6956d182b12ff
#
_cell.length_a   1.000
_cell.length_b   1.000
_cell.length_c   1.000
_cell.angle_alpha   90.00
_cell.angle_beta   90.00
_cell.angle_gamma   90.00
#
_symmetry.space_group_name_H-M   'P 1'
#
loop_
_entity.id
_entity.type
_entity.pdbx_description
1 polymer ?
#
loop_
_entity_poly.entity_id
_entity_poly.type
_entity_poly.pdbx_seq_one_letter_code
_entity_poly.pdbx_strand_id
1 'polypeptide(L)'
;MVAVNSLAMLFVYAPLGKWLLSANNLIVPWQTIVLSVFIYVGLPLAAGMFSRYWILKHQGRRWFENQFLKYLSPVAIAALLLTLVLLFAFKGELIVNNPLHIFLIAIPLFLQTNFIFFITYVAGLKLGLDYEDAAPAALIGASNHFEVAIATAVMLFGLNSGAALATVVGVLIEVPVMLMLVEFCKKTAPWFPRQPEKATLLDPRCL
;
A
#
# COMPACT_ATOMS: atom_id res chain seq x y z
N MET A 1 -9.65 -6.64 0.86
CA MET A 1 -8.79 -5.82 1.72
C MET A 1 -8.32 -4.54 1.03
N VAL A 2 -7.59 -4.59 -0.08
CA VAL A 2 -7.11 -3.38 -0.79
C VAL A 2 -8.22 -2.36 -1.06
N ALA A 3 -9.37 -2.78 -1.58
CA ALA A 3 -10.50 -1.88 -1.85
C ALA A 3 -11.04 -1.20 -0.58
N VAL A 4 -11.15 -1.93 0.54
CA VAL A 4 -11.60 -1.38 1.82
C VAL A 4 -10.57 -0.37 2.35
N ASN A 5 -9.29 -0.68 2.27
CA ASN A 5 -8.22 0.22 2.67
C ASN A 5 -8.21 1.50 1.81
N SER A 6 -8.36 1.38 0.49
CA SER A 6 -8.45 2.53 -0.41
C SER A 6 -9.69 3.40 -0.13
N LEU A 7 -10.83 2.80 0.19
CA LEU A 7 -12.02 3.53 0.62
C LEU A 7 -11.81 4.24 1.96
N ALA A 8 -11.20 3.55 2.94
CA ALA A 8 -10.86 4.16 4.22
C ALA A 8 -9.91 5.35 4.03
N MET A 9 -8.89 5.24 3.18
CA MET A 9 -8.02 6.35 2.83
C MET A 9 -8.79 7.54 2.24
N LEU A 10 -9.75 7.28 1.36
CA LEU A 10 -10.54 8.34 0.73
C LEU A 10 -11.28 9.22 1.76
N PHE A 11 -11.82 8.61 2.82
CA PHE A 11 -12.62 9.31 3.83
C PHE A 11 -11.82 9.77 5.06
N VAL A 12 -10.76 9.06 5.42
CA VAL A 12 -10.04 9.27 6.69
C VAL A 12 -8.75 10.07 6.50
N TYR A 13 -8.05 9.89 5.36
CA TYR A 13 -6.75 10.53 5.13
C TYR A 13 -6.83 12.07 5.09
N ALA A 14 -7.83 12.63 4.41
CA ALA A 14 -7.98 14.07 4.28
C ALA A 14 -8.26 14.78 5.62
N PRO A 15 -9.24 14.36 6.46
CA PRO A 15 -9.48 14.98 7.75
C PRO A 15 -8.34 14.76 8.74
N LEU A 16 -7.72 13.57 8.79
CA LEU A 16 -6.57 13.30 9.64
C LEU A 16 -5.35 14.09 9.20
N GLY A 17 -5.08 14.16 7.90
CA GLY A 17 -3.97 14.95 7.35
C GLY A 17 -4.13 16.42 7.70
N LYS A 18 -5.34 16.98 7.54
CA LYS A 18 -5.62 18.36 7.95
C LYS A 18 -5.39 18.57 9.44
N TRP A 19 -5.90 17.69 10.28
CA TRP A 19 -5.77 17.80 11.73
C TRP A 19 -4.31 17.75 12.18
N LEU A 20 -3.53 16.77 11.70
CA LEU A 20 -2.14 16.60 12.05
C LEU A 20 -1.24 17.73 11.54
N LEU A 21 -1.48 18.23 10.34
CA LEU A 21 -0.70 19.33 9.76
C LEU A 21 -1.08 20.67 10.39
N SER A 22 -2.35 20.88 10.72
CA SER A 22 -2.81 22.09 11.42
C SER A 22 -2.25 22.19 12.83
N ALA A 23 -1.99 21.06 13.51
CA ALA A 23 -1.35 21.04 14.82
C ALA A 23 0.09 21.64 14.81
N ASN A 24 0.74 21.67 13.65
CA ASN A 24 2.06 22.26 13.43
C ASN A 24 2.01 23.69 12.80
N ASN A 25 0.87 24.37 12.89
CA ASN A 25 0.65 25.73 12.32
C ASN A 25 0.86 25.81 10.79
N LEU A 26 0.77 24.68 10.08
CA LEU A 26 0.83 24.64 8.64
C LEU A 26 -0.57 24.93 8.05
N ILE A 27 -0.66 25.97 7.26
CA ILE A 27 -1.89 26.28 6.51
C ILE A 27 -1.97 25.34 5.32
N VAL A 28 -2.70 24.26 5.48
CA VAL A 28 -2.88 23.28 4.42
C VAL A 28 -4.25 23.45 3.78
N PRO A 29 -4.34 23.71 2.48
CA PRO A 29 -5.61 23.77 1.78
C PRO A 29 -6.23 22.36 1.74
N TRP A 30 -7.24 22.12 2.56
CA TRP A 30 -7.92 20.83 2.66
C TRP A 30 -8.45 20.33 1.31
N GLN A 31 -8.85 21.27 0.44
CA GLN A 31 -9.28 20.98 -0.92
C GLN A 31 -8.21 20.24 -1.73
N THR A 32 -6.95 20.63 -1.58
CA THR A 32 -5.83 19.98 -2.28
C THR A 32 -5.63 18.55 -1.79
N ILE A 33 -5.76 18.28 -0.47
CA ILE A 33 -5.66 16.92 0.07
C ILE A 33 -6.80 16.07 -0.45
N VAL A 34 -8.04 16.54 -0.37
CA VAL A 34 -9.22 15.82 -0.88
C VAL A 34 -9.07 15.52 -2.37
N LEU A 35 -8.66 16.53 -3.15
CA LEU A 35 -8.46 16.37 -4.59
C LEU A 35 -7.37 15.35 -4.91
N SER A 36 -6.26 15.37 -4.17
CA SER A 36 -5.18 14.38 -4.33
C SER A 36 -5.70 12.97 -4.10
N VAL A 37 -6.38 12.73 -2.98
CA VAL A 37 -6.93 11.41 -2.65
C VAL A 37 -7.96 10.99 -3.69
N PHE A 38 -8.82 11.90 -4.15
CA PHE A 38 -9.82 11.58 -5.17
C PHE A 38 -9.17 11.20 -6.51
N ILE A 39 -8.16 11.94 -6.95
CA ILE A 39 -7.48 11.66 -8.24
C ILE A 39 -6.61 10.40 -8.15
N TYR A 40 -5.81 10.26 -7.09
CA TYR A 40 -4.81 9.18 -7.01
C TYR A 40 -5.36 7.87 -6.44
N VAL A 41 -6.44 7.91 -5.68
CA VAL A 41 -7.07 6.71 -5.09
C VAL A 41 -8.46 6.49 -5.68
N GLY A 42 -9.33 7.49 -5.66
CA GLY A 42 -10.73 7.36 -6.05
C GLY A 42 -10.91 7.00 -7.52
N LEU A 43 -10.24 7.73 -8.42
CA LEU A 43 -10.37 7.51 -9.86
C LEU A 43 -9.81 6.15 -10.30
N PRO A 44 -8.58 5.71 -9.90
CA PRO A 44 -8.10 4.37 -10.22
C PRO A 44 -8.96 3.26 -9.64
N LEU A 45 -9.47 3.43 -8.42
CA LEU A 45 -10.36 2.46 -7.79
C LEU A 45 -11.66 2.32 -8.58
N ALA A 46 -12.30 3.44 -8.92
CA ALA A 46 -13.52 3.45 -9.73
C ALA A 46 -13.30 2.81 -11.11
N ALA A 47 -12.20 3.16 -11.78
CA ALA A 47 -11.83 2.57 -13.08
C ALA A 47 -11.59 1.05 -12.96
N GLY A 48 -10.89 0.60 -11.92
CA GLY A 48 -10.65 -0.82 -11.67
C GLY A 48 -11.94 -1.60 -11.38
N MET A 49 -12.83 -1.05 -10.55
CA MET A 49 -14.13 -1.65 -10.25
C MET A 49 -15.02 -1.72 -11.49
N PHE A 50 -15.07 -0.64 -12.28
CA PHE A 50 -15.85 -0.59 -13.51
C PHE A 50 -15.32 -1.58 -14.56
N SER A 51 -14.00 -1.62 -14.77
CA SER A 51 -13.35 -2.57 -15.69
C SER A 51 -13.64 -4.01 -15.28
N ARG A 52 -13.48 -4.33 -13.98
CA ARG A 52 -13.80 -5.66 -13.45
C ARG A 52 -15.27 -6.04 -13.70
N TYR A 53 -16.20 -5.15 -13.35
CA TYR A 53 -17.63 -5.39 -13.53
C TYR A 53 -17.97 -5.62 -15.00
N TRP A 54 -17.46 -4.79 -15.90
CA TRP A 54 -17.72 -4.85 -17.32
C TRP A 54 -17.15 -6.13 -17.96
N ILE A 55 -15.91 -6.49 -17.60
CA ILE A 55 -15.24 -7.70 -18.12
C ILE A 55 -15.94 -8.97 -17.60
N LEU A 56 -16.26 -9.03 -16.32
CA LEU A 56 -16.96 -10.18 -15.74
C LEU A 56 -18.33 -10.42 -16.39
N LYS A 57 -19.03 -9.34 -16.74
CA LYS A 57 -20.34 -9.40 -17.38
C LYS A 57 -20.27 -9.87 -18.85
N HIS A 58 -19.22 -9.50 -19.61
CA HIS A 58 -19.15 -9.76 -21.05
C HIS A 58 -18.25 -10.94 -21.42
N GLN A 59 -17.17 -11.16 -20.69
CA GLN A 59 -16.13 -12.14 -21.04
C GLN A 59 -16.06 -13.31 -20.03
N GLY A 60 -16.68 -13.15 -18.85
CA GLY A 60 -16.69 -14.16 -17.83
C GLY A 60 -15.41 -14.20 -16.96
N ARG A 61 -15.52 -14.96 -15.84
CA ARG A 61 -14.47 -15.02 -14.81
C ARG A 61 -13.17 -15.67 -15.29
N ARG A 62 -13.26 -16.73 -16.12
CA ARG A 62 -12.07 -17.44 -16.63
C ARG A 62 -11.21 -16.53 -17.52
N TRP A 63 -11.81 -15.72 -18.36
CA TRP A 63 -11.08 -14.77 -19.21
C TRP A 63 -10.42 -13.67 -18.37
N PHE A 64 -11.12 -13.15 -17.37
CA PHE A 64 -10.59 -12.15 -16.43
C PHE A 64 -9.34 -12.65 -15.70
N GLU A 65 -9.39 -13.85 -15.13
CA GLU A 65 -8.29 -14.42 -14.35
C GLU A 65 -7.11 -14.87 -15.24
N ASN A 66 -7.37 -15.53 -16.37
CA ASN A 66 -6.34 -16.16 -17.18
C ASN A 66 -5.71 -15.25 -18.25
N GLN A 67 -6.44 -14.24 -18.71
CA GLN A 67 -5.94 -13.33 -19.73
C GLN A 67 -5.75 -11.92 -19.18
N PHE A 68 -6.79 -11.27 -18.68
CA PHE A 68 -6.70 -9.88 -18.27
C PHE A 68 -5.68 -9.66 -17.14
N LEU A 69 -5.76 -10.42 -16.05
CA LEU A 69 -4.82 -10.31 -14.93
C LEU A 69 -3.40 -10.73 -15.33
N LYS A 70 -3.27 -11.73 -16.20
CA LYS A 70 -1.96 -12.19 -16.67
C LYS A 70 -1.18 -11.10 -17.42
N TYR A 71 -1.87 -10.25 -18.21
CA TYR A 71 -1.25 -9.14 -18.90
C TYR A 71 -1.13 -7.88 -18.02
N LEU A 72 -2.12 -7.64 -17.17
CA LEU A 72 -2.14 -6.45 -16.30
C LEU A 72 -1.06 -6.51 -15.22
N SER A 73 -0.82 -7.69 -14.63
CA SER A 73 0.17 -7.84 -13.53
C SER A 73 1.60 -7.44 -13.93
N PRO A 74 2.16 -7.90 -15.06
CA PRO A 74 3.50 -7.46 -15.50
C PRO A 74 3.55 -5.96 -15.81
N VAL A 75 2.47 -5.40 -16.38
CA VAL A 75 2.39 -3.96 -16.67
C VAL A 75 2.39 -3.16 -15.36
N ALA A 76 1.64 -3.59 -14.36
CA ALA A 76 1.62 -2.95 -13.05
C ALA A 76 3.00 -3.00 -12.37
N ILE A 77 3.69 -4.16 -12.43
CA ILE A 77 5.05 -4.30 -11.89
C ILE A 77 6.02 -3.40 -12.64
N ALA A 78 5.97 -3.36 -13.97
CA ALA A 78 6.83 -2.51 -14.78
C ALA A 78 6.59 -1.02 -14.48
N ALA A 79 5.33 -0.60 -14.33
CA ALA A 79 4.97 0.77 -13.95
C ALA A 79 5.48 1.13 -12.55
N LEU A 80 5.37 0.22 -11.58
CA LEU A 80 5.92 0.41 -10.25
C LEU A 80 7.44 0.58 -10.27
N LEU A 81 8.15 -0.31 -10.98
CA LEU A 81 9.60 -0.22 -11.12
C LEU A 81 10.03 1.07 -11.83
N LEU A 82 9.31 1.48 -12.87
CA LEU A 82 9.56 2.74 -13.56
C LEU A 82 9.38 3.93 -12.62
N THR A 83 8.32 3.93 -11.81
CA THR A 83 8.08 4.97 -10.80
C THR A 83 9.23 5.05 -9.80
N LEU A 84 9.71 3.91 -9.30
CA LEU A 84 10.87 3.84 -8.42
C LEU A 84 12.13 4.42 -9.08
N VAL A 85 12.44 4.01 -10.32
CA VAL A 85 13.60 4.53 -11.07
C VAL A 85 13.51 6.04 -11.24
N LEU A 86 12.34 6.58 -11.60
CA LEU A 86 12.14 8.02 -11.75
C LEU A 86 12.30 8.76 -10.41
N LEU A 87 11.74 8.24 -9.32
CA LEU A 87 11.90 8.82 -7.99
C LEU A 87 13.39 8.90 -7.58
N PHE A 88 14.15 7.83 -7.83
CA PHE A 88 15.58 7.81 -7.57
C PHE A 88 16.36 8.76 -8.48
N ALA A 89 16.03 8.83 -9.76
CA ALA A 89 16.66 9.73 -10.69
C ALA A 89 16.47 11.20 -10.28
N PHE A 90 15.28 11.58 -9.83
CA PHE A 90 14.99 12.95 -9.41
C PHE A 90 15.52 13.31 -8.02
N LYS A 91 15.72 12.34 -7.14
CA LYS A 91 16.06 12.58 -5.72
C LYS A 91 17.41 12.00 -5.29
N GLY A 92 18.08 11.26 -6.17
CA GLY A 92 19.35 10.60 -5.86
C GLY A 92 20.42 11.54 -5.34
N GLU A 93 20.57 12.72 -5.95
CA GLU A 93 21.54 13.73 -5.51
C GLU A 93 21.24 14.25 -4.09
N LEU A 94 19.97 14.53 -3.77
CA LEU A 94 19.56 14.94 -2.42
C LEU A 94 19.81 13.83 -1.39
N ILE A 95 19.63 12.58 -1.80
CA ILE A 95 19.84 11.40 -0.96
C ILE A 95 21.33 11.28 -0.62
N VAL A 96 22.21 11.38 -1.60
CA VAL A 96 23.67 11.24 -1.40
C VAL A 96 24.24 12.40 -0.59
N ASN A 97 23.74 13.61 -0.81
CA ASN A 97 24.26 14.82 -0.15
C ASN A 97 23.76 15.02 1.29
N ASN A 98 22.70 14.31 1.71
CA ASN A 98 22.11 14.48 3.05
C ASN A 98 21.88 13.13 3.79
N PRO A 99 22.92 12.30 3.97
CA PRO A 99 22.73 10.95 4.53
C PRO A 99 22.20 10.96 5.96
N LEU A 100 22.57 11.95 6.77
CA LEU A 100 22.08 12.06 8.16
C LEU A 100 20.57 12.31 8.22
N HIS A 101 20.05 13.22 7.38
CA HIS A 101 18.61 13.50 7.33
C HIS A 101 17.82 12.28 6.88
N ILE A 102 18.37 11.53 5.91
CA ILE A 102 17.74 10.30 5.43
C ILE A 102 17.67 9.26 6.54
N PHE A 103 18.76 9.08 7.28
CA PHE A 103 18.80 8.13 8.38
C PHE A 103 17.82 8.51 9.52
N LEU A 104 17.72 9.80 9.85
CA LEU A 104 16.75 10.29 10.82
C LEU A 104 15.29 10.09 10.41
N ILE A 105 14.99 10.16 9.10
CA ILE A 105 13.65 9.89 8.55
C ILE A 105 13.42 8.36 8.48
N ALA A 106 14.44 7.61 8.15
CA ALA A 106 14.40 6.17 7.98
C ALA A 106 14.01 5.42 9.25
N ILE A 107 14.57 5.79 10.39
CA ILE A 107 14.33 5.11 11.66
C ILE A 107 12.86 5.13 12.08
N PRO A 108 12.18 6.29 12.19
CA PRO A 108 10.76 6.30 12.57
C PRO A 108 9.86 5.56 11.57
N LEU A 109 10.15 5.65 10.26
CA LEU A 109 9.38 4.92 9.25
C LEU A 109 9.57 3.41 9.36
N PHE A 110 10.80 2.96 9.57
CA PHE A 110 11.08 1.54 9.82
C PHE A 110 10.35 1.03 11.06
N LEU A 111 10.40 1.77 12.16
CA LEU A 111 9.72 1.41 13.40
C LEU A 111 8.20 1.39 13.20
N GLN A 112 7.63 2.40 12.54
CA GLN A 112 6.20 2.49 12.26
C GLN A 112 5.71 1.29 11.43
N THR A 113 6.37 0.98 10.32
CA THR A 113 6.00 -0.13 9.43
C THR A 113 6.00 -1.45 10.20
N ASN A 114 7.07 -1.74 10.94
CA ASN A 114 7.14 -2.96 11.73
C ASN A 114 6.09 -2.99 12.85
N PHE A 115 5.88 -1.89 13.55
CA PHE A 115 4.90 -1.79 14.64
C PHE A 115 3.49 -2.08 14.15
N ILE A 116 3.06 -1.45 13.06
CA ILE A 116 1.73 -1.67 12.47
C ILE A 116 1.59 -3.11 11.97
N PHE A 117 2.64 -3.62 11.30
CA PHE A 117 2.63 -5.00 10.84
C PHE A 117 2.43 -5.98 11.98
N PHE A 118 3.25 -5.91 13.03
CA PHE A 118 3.20 -6.86 14.14
C PHE A 118 1.90 -6.76 14.92
N ILE A 119 1.37 -5.55 15.16
CA ILE A 119 0.07 -5.37 15.82
C ILE A 119 -1.03 -6.06 14.99
N THR A 120 -1.09 -5.80 13.69
CA THR A 120 -2.13 -6.36 12.81
C THR A 120 -1.97 -7.87 12.68
N TYR A 121 -0.74 -8.36 12.56
CA TYR A 121 -0.45 -9.79 12.42
C TYR A 121 -0.82 -10.58 13.68
N VAL A 122 -0.42 -10.08 14.85
CA VAL A 122 -0.76 -10.68 16.14
C VAL A 122 -2.25 -10.58 16.43
N ALA A 123 -2.89 -9.46 16.09
CA ALA A 123 -4.34 -9.32 16.19
C ALA A 123 -5.05 -10.35 15.31
N GLY A 124 -4.63 -10.53 14.07
CA GLY A 124 -5.17 -11.57 13.18
C GLY A 124 -5.04 -12.98 13.76
N LEU A 125 -3.87 -13.30 14.32
CA LEU A 125 -3.63 -14.58 14.98
C LEU A 125 -4.56 -14.78 16.21
N LYS A 126 -4.69 -13.75 17.06
CA LYS A 126 -5.56 -13.82 18.25
C LYS A 126 -7.05 -13.88 17.93
N LEU A 127 -7.46 -13.26 16.84
CA LEU A 127 -8.85 -13.30 16.36
C LEU A 127 -9.18 -14.61 15.63
N GLY A 128 -8.20 -15.50 15.46
CA GLY A 128 -8.40 -16.78 14.79
C GLY A 128 -8.62 -16.67 13.28
N LEU A 129 -8.10 -15.61 12.66
CA LEU A 129 -8.14 -15.46 11.20
C LEU A 129 -7.24 -16.50 10.54
N ASP A 130 -7.61 -16.90 9.32
CA ASP A 130 -6.76 -17.74 8.49
C ASP A 130 -5.50 -16.99 8.06
N TYR A 131 -4.41 -17.73 7.83
CA TYR A 131 -3.16 -17.15 7.33
C TYR A 131 -3.35 -16.36 6.02
N GLU A 132 -4.22 -16.86 5.12
CA GLU A 132 -4.53 -16.23 3.82
C GLU A 132 -5.19 -14.85 3.97
N ASP A 133 -5.83 -14.57 5.10
CA ASP A 133 -6.45 -13.29 5.40
C ASP A 133 -5.56 -12.41 6.29
N ALA A 134 -4.94 -12.98 7.32
CA ALA A 134 -4.16 -12.25 8.31
C ALA A 134 -2.84 -11.71 7.75
N ALA A 135 -2.09 -12.50 6.97
CA ALA A 135 -0.81 -12.07 6.41
C ALA A 135 -0.97 -10.92 5.40
N PRO A 136 -1.88 -11.00 4.39
CA PRO A 136 -2.13 -9.85 3.51
C PRO A 136 -2.68 -8.63 4.24
N ALA A 137 -3.52 -8.81 5.28
CA ALA A 137 -4.03 -7.68 6.06
C ALA A 137 -2.92 -6.92 6.76
N ALA A 138 -1.98 -7.63 7.40
CA ALA A 138 -0.84 -7.04 8.08
C ALA A 138 0.12 -6.34 7.11
N LEU A 139 0.41 -6.97 5.97
CA LEU A 139 1.26 -6.40 4.93
C LEU A 139 0.64 -5.13 4.30
N ILE A 140 -0.63 -5.19 3.91
CA ILE A 140 -1.34 -4.03 3.33
C ILE A 140 -1.47 -2.91 4.35
N GLY A 141 -1.78 -3.22 5.61
CA GLY A 141 -1.90 -2.22 6.67
C GLY A 141 -0.59 -1.48 6.96
N ALA A 142 0.55 -2.15 6.76
CA ALA A 142 1.87 -1.58 7.00
C ALA A 142 2.43 -0.75 5.82
N SER A 143 1.93 -0.92 4.58
CA SER A 143 2.61 -0.47 3.37
C SER A 143 1.77 0.44 2.45
N ASN A 144 0.48 0.44 2.50
CA ASN A 144 -0.38 1.03 1.44
C ASN A 144 -0.64 2.54 1.59
N HIS A 145 0.36 3.35 1.91
CA HIS A 145 0.14 4.80 2.13
C HIS A 145 1.16 5.71 1.44
N PHE A 146 2.27 5.19 0.95
CA PHE A 146 3.35 6.04 0.43
C PHE A 146 3.01 6.71 -0.90
N GLU A 147 2.28 6.06 -1.80
CA GLU A 147 1.92 6.61 -3.10
C GLU A 147 1.04 7.86 -2.95
N VAL A 148 0.08 7.82 -2.03
CA VAL A 148 -0.78 8.98 -1.73
C VAL A 148 0.00 10.06 -1.00
N ALA A 149 0.89 9.67 -0.08
CA ALA A 149 1.74 10.61 0.65
C ALA A 149 2.68 11.38 -0.28
N ILE A 150 3.32 10.70 -1.25
CA ILE A 150 4.17 11.35 -2.26
C ILE A 150 3.36 12.35 -3.08
N ALA A 151 2.22 11.92 -3.63
CA ALA A 151 1.36 12.78 -4.43
C ALA A 151 0.94 14.03 -3.65
N THR A 152 0.48 13.85 -2.41
CA THR A 152 0.06 14.94 -1.53
C THR A 152 1.23 15.85 -1.16
N ALA A 153 2.38 15.30 -0.80
CA ALA A 153 3.57 16.09 -0.45
C ALA A 153 4.06 16.93 -1.62
N VAL A 154 4.07 16.39 -2.83
CA VAL A 154 4.47 17.12 -4.04
C VAL A 154 3.47 18.21 -4.38
N MET A 155 2.16 17.95 -4.26
CA MET A 155 1.12 18.93 -4.54
C MET A 155 1.08 20.08 -3.52
N LEU A 156 1.31 19.81 -2.25
CA LEU A 156 1.24 20.81 -1.19
C LEU A 156 2.53 21.61 -1.02
N PHE A 157 3.67 20.96 -1.10
CA PHE A 157 4.96 21.52 -0.72
C PHE A 157 5.95 21.62 -1.89
N GLY A 158 5.57 21.08 -3.04
CA GLY A 158 6.42 21.02 -4.23
C GLY A 158 7.41 19.87 -4.21
N LEU A 159 7.96 19.60 -5.41
CA LEU A 159 8.84 18.45 -5.67
C LEU A 159 10.13 18.51 -4.83
N ASN A 160 10.66 19.71 -4.57
CA ASN A 160 11.94 19.92 -3.88
C ASN A 160 11.80 20.07 -2.35
N SER A 161 10.63 19.80 -1.81
CA SER A 161 10.38 19.91 -0.37
C SER A 161 10.99 18.75 0.44
N GLY A 162 11.28 19.01 1.71
CA GLY A 162 11.66 17.99 2.66
C GLY A 162 10.56 16.93 2.88
N ALA A 163 9.29 17.33 2.75
CA ALA A 163 8.16 16.41 2.80
C ALA A 163 8.19 15.39 1.63
N ALA A 164 8.45 15.87 0.40
CA ALA A 164 8.62 14.98 -0.75
C ALA A 164 9.85 14.07 -0.58
N LEU A 165 10.94 14.56 -0.01
CA LEU A 165 12.11 13.74 0.30
C LEU A 165 11.78 12.64 1.31
N ALA A 166 11.05 12.97 2.38
CA ALA A 166 10.65 12.00 3.40
C ALA A 166 9.82 10.85 2.82
N THR A 167 8.91 11.14 1.90
CA THR A 167 8.10 10.11 1.25
C THR A 167 8.93 9.20 0.34
N VAL A 168 9.92 9.74 -0.37
CA VAL A 168 10.87 8.95 -1.18
C VAL A 168 11.72 8.02 -0.32
N VAL A 169 12.22 8.53 0.81
CA VAL A 169 12.94 7.69 1.80
C VAL A 169 12.04 6.58 2.35
N GLY A 170 10.75 6.89 2.55
CA GLY A 170 9.76 5.89 2.96
C GLY A 170 9.67 4.71 1.99
N VAL A 171 9.52 5.00 0.70
CA VAL A 171 9.47 3.94 -0.34
C VAL A 171 10.76 3.12 -0.40
N LEU A 172 11.93 3.76 -0.20
CA LEU A 172 13.22 3.09 -0.13
C LEU A 172 13.30 2.03 0.97
N ILE A 173 12.75 2.35 2.13
CA ILE A 173 12.78 1.46 3.29
C ILE A 173 11.69 0.41 3.17
N GLU A 174 10.53 0.79 2.64
CA GLU A 174 9.38 -0.08 2.51
C GLU A 174 9.71 -1.37 1.74
N VAL A 175 10.34 -1.27 0.57
CA VAL A 175 10.58 -2.43 -0.30
C VAL A 175 11.41 -3.52 0.41
N PRO A 176 12.60 -3.26 0.98
CA PRO A 176 13.37 -4.29 1.67
C PRO A 176 12.67 -4.79 2.94
N VAL A 177 12.02 -3.90 3.71
CA VAL A 177 11.30 -4.30 4.92
C VAL A 177 10.12 -5.21 4.58
N MET A 178 9.34 -4.88 3.55
CA MET A 178 8.21 -5.70 3.14
C MET A 178 8.65 -7.08 2.64
N LEU A 179 9.77 -7.19 1.93
CA LEU A 179 10.32 -8.48 1.54
C LEU A 179 10.71 -9.33 2.75
N MET A 180 11.33 -8.73 3.77
CA MET A 180 11.65 -9.41 5.03
C MET A 180 10.38 -9.86 5.76
N LEU A 181 9.35 -9.01 5.81
CA LEU A 181 8.07 -9.32 6.46
C LEU A 181 7.30 -10.42 5.71
N VAL A 182 7.34 -10.44 4.38
CA VAL A 182 6.77 -11.54 3.58
C VAL A 182 7.47 -12.86 3.89
N GLU A 183 8.79 -12.87 4.02
CA GLU A 183 9.53 -14.07 4.38
C GLU A 183 9.21 -14.52 5.82
N PHE A 184 9.08 -13.57 6.74
CA PHE A 184 8.59 -13.83 8.09
C PHE A 184 7.20 -14.47 8.09
N CYS A 185 6.24 -13.92 7.33
CA CYS A 185 4.91 -14.50 7.19
C CYS A 185 4.95 -15.95 6.69
N LYS A 186 5.77 -16.24 5.67
CA LYS A 186 5.92 -17.61 5.14
C LYS A 186 6.42 -18.59 6.19
N LYS A 187 7.38 -18.18 7.02
CA LYS A 187 7.94 -19.01 8.10
C LYS A 187 6.95 -19.23 9.24
N THR A 188 6.07 -18.29 9.50
CA THR A 188 5.09 -18.32 10.60
C THR A 188 3.69 -18.75 10.16
N ALA A 189 3.50 -19.11 8.90
CA ALA A 189 2.25 -19.68 8.38
C ALA A 189 1.69 -20.85 9.22
N PRO A 190 2.53 -21.78 9.77
CA PRO A 190 2.05 -22.87 10.62
C PRO A 190 1.43 -22.42 11.96
N TRP A 191 1.64 -21.17 12.40
CA TRP A 191 1.10 -20.65 13.65
C TRP A 191 -0.40 -20.35 13.58
N PHE A 192 -0.94 -20.23 12.35
CA PHE A 192 -2.34 -19.92 12.13
C PHE A 192 -3.20 -21.17 12.11
N PRO A 193 -4.42 -21.10 12.66
CA PRO A 193 -5.36 -22.21 12.60
C PRO A 193 -5.72 -22.52 11.15
N ARG A 194 -5.62 -23.79 10.74
CA ARG A 194 -6.14 -24.25 9.46
C ARG A 194 -7.64 -24.50 9.63
N GLN A 195 -8.49 -23.75 8.95
CA GLN A 195 -9.93 -24.07 8.96
C GLN A 195 -10.18 -25.29 8.06
N PRO A 196 -10.76 -26.38 8.59
CA PRO A 196 -10.99 -27.59 7.82
C PRO A 196 -12.03 -27.42 6.70
N GLU A 197 -12.87 -26.40 6.77
CA GLU A 197 -13.99 -26.17 5.84
C GLU A 197 -13.54 -25.79 4.41
N LYS A 198 -12.42 -25.08 4.26
CA LYS A 198 -11.88 -24.74 2.91
C LYS A 198 -11.18 -25.91 2.22
N ALA A 199 -10.70 -26.90 2.98
CA ALA A 199 -10.06 -28.09 2.42
C ALA A 199 -11.06 -28.99 1.66
N THR A 200 -12.33 -28.97 2.07
CA THR A 200 -13.39 -29.81 1.46
C THR A 200 -13.92 -29.21 0.16
N LEU A 201 -13.83 -27.90 -0.03
CA LEU A 201 -14.27 -27.22 -1.27
C LEU A 201 -13.24 -27.27 -2.40
N LEU A 202 -12.01 -27.68 -2.10
CA LEU A 202 -10.90 -27.81 -3.07
C LEU A 202 -10.57 -29.26 -3.40
N ASP A 203 -11.33 -30.25 -2.87
CA ASP A 203 -11.15 -31.66 -3.23
C ASP A 203 -11.79 -31.89 -4.64
N PRO A 204 -10.97 -32.18 -5.67
CA PRO A 204 -11.48 -32.43 -7.02
C PRO A 204 -12.38 -33.65 -7.12
N ARG A 205 -12.57 -34.41 -6.05
CA ARG A 205 -13.42 -35.62 -5.98
C ARG A 205 -14.87 -35.31 -5.59
N CYS A 206 -15.19 -34.03 -5.27
CA CYS A 206 -16.55 -33.57 -4.95
C CYS A 206 -17.23 -32.81 -6.10
N LEU A 207 -16.70 -32.87 -7.34
CA LEU A 207 -17.31 -32.39 -8.59
C LEU A 207 -17.63 -33.59 -9.51
#